data_e0274d9b27c31622ff304ebb3e655cfb
#
_entry.id   e0274d9b27c31622ff304ebb3e655cfb
#
_cell.length_a   1.000
_cell.length_b   1.000
_cell.length_c   1.000
_cell.angle_alpha   90.00
_cell.angle_beta   90.00
_cell.angle_gamma   90.00
#
_symmetry.space_group_name_H-M   'P 1'
#
loop_
_entity.id
_entity.type
_entity.pdbx_description
1 polymer ?
#
loop_
_entity_poly.entity_id
_entity_poly.type
_entity_poly.pdbx_seq_one_letter_code
_entity_poly.pdbx_strand_id
1 'polypeptide(L)'
;MVRGARSSCRETGKAPDFAVADAGRLPIRPGSVHGIATDPPYGRAASTRGEPVDRLYERAFDAFVDVLNQGARVAVVLPTEKAIGIGMARMELAERHALRVHRSLARHFCVFVKA
;
A
#
# COMPACT_ATOMS: atom_id res chain seq x y z
N MET A 1 -5.56 -14.01 8.18
CA MET A 1 -5.92 -12.80 7.42
C MET A 1 -6.53 -13.11 6.06
N VAL A 2 -5.86 -13.89 5.23
CA VAL A 2 -6.38 -14.25 3.91
C VAL A 2 -7.71 -15.01 4.00
N ARG A 3 -7.87 -15.89 4.98
CA ARG A 3 -9.13 -16.63 5.19
C ARG A 3 -10.31 -15.71 5.47
N GLY A 4 -10.11 -14.72 6.36
CA GLY A 4 -11.17 -13.77 6.69
C GLY A 4 -11.60 -12.94 5.49
N ALA A 5 -10.64 -12.47 4.70
CA ALA A 5 -10.91 -11.72 3.49
C ALA A 5 -11.68 -12.53 2.46
N ARG A 6 -11.32 -13.80 2.26
CA ARG A 6 -12.04 -14.70 1.36
C ARG A 6 -13.48 -14.93 1.79
N SER A 7 -13.69 -15.13 3.12
CA SER A 7 -15.02 -15.34 3.67
C SER A 7 -15.90 -14.10 3.44
N SER A 8 -15.39 -12.91 3.72
CA SER A 8 -16.13 -11.65 3.51
C SER A 8 -16.49 -11.45 2.05
N CYS A 9 -15.58 -11.77 1.12
CA CYS A 9 -15.86 -11.65 -0.31
C CYS A 9 -16.93 -12.63 -0.78
N ARG A 10 -16.97 -13.84 -0.23
CA ARG A 10 -18.04 -14.81 -0.54
C ARG A 10 -19.40 -14.29 -0.12
N GLU A 11 -19.50 -13.66 1.06
CA GLU A 11 -20.74 -13.08 1.54
C GLU A 11 -21.28 -11.97 0.61
N THR A 12 -20.38 -11.23 -0.04
CA THR A 12 -20.77 -10.19 -0.99
C THR A 12 -21.01 -10.73 -2.41
N GLY A 13 -20.83 -12.02 -2.63
CA GLY A 13 -20.99 -12.64 -3.95
C GLY A 13 -19.83 -12.37 -4.91
N LYS A 14 -18.72 -11.84 -4.43
CA LYS A 14 -17.52 -11.59 -5.23
C LYS A 14 -16.49 -12.69 -5.00
N ALA A 15 -15.69 -12.99 -6.00
CA ALA A 15 -14.71 -14.08 -5.96
C ALA A 15 -13.31 -13.58 -6.37
N PRO A 16 -12.67 -12.70 -5.58
CA PRO A 16 -11.32 -12.27 -5.89
C PRO A 16 -10.30 -13.36 -5.60
N ASP A 17 -9.16 -13.27 -6.27
CA ASP A 17 -8.04 -14.15 -6.01
C ASP A 17 -7.22 -13.61 -4.82
N PHE A 18 -6.72 -14.54 -3.98
CA PHE A 18 -5.90 -14.22 -2.82
C PHE A 18 -4.57 -14.94 -2.89
N ALA A 19 -3.51 -14.26 -2.43
CA ALA A 19 -2.18 -14.82 -2.32
C ALA A 19 -1.48 -14.27 -1.08
N VAL A 20 -0.57 -15.05 -0.51
CA VAL A 20 0.32 -14.60 0.55
C VAL A 20 1.65 -14.23 -0.11
N ALA A 21 2.11 -12.98 0.14
CA ALA A 21 3.32 -12.49 -0.50
C ALA A 21 4.00 -11.43 0.36
N ASP A 22 5.29 -11.22 0.13
CA ASP A 22 6.04 -10.09 0.65
C ASP A 22 5.67 -8.85 -0.17
N ALA A 23 5.39 -7.72 0.49
CA ALA A 23 5.04 -6.47 -0.17
C ALA A 23 6.12 -5.99 -1.16
N GLY A 24 7.39 -6.30 -0.89
CA GLY A 24 8.49 -5.97 -1.79
C GLY A 24 8.74 -6.99 -2.89
N ARG A 25 7.94 -8.04 -2.96
CA ARG A 25 8.10 -9.11 -3.94
C ARG A 25 6.75 -9.72 -4.29
N LEU A 26 6.00 -9.02 -5.12
CA LEU A 26 4.65 -9.45 -5.47
C LEU A 26 4.67 -10.49 -6.59
N PRO A 27 3.94 -11.60 -6.45
CA PRO A 27 3.87 -12.65 -7.48
C PRO A 27 2.87 -12.25 -8.57
N ILE A 28 3.06 -11.08 -9.15
CA ILE A 28 2.14 -10.46 -10.11
C ILE A 28 2.93 -10.04 -11.32
N ARG A 29 2.36 -10.24 -12.51
CA ARG A 29 2.99 -9.84 -13.77
C ARG A 29 3.20 -8.32 -13.79
N PRO A 30 4.38 -7.85 -14.20
CA PRO A 30 4.63 -6.42 -14.37
C PRO A 30 3.58 -5.76 -15.28
N GLY A 31 3.16 -4.55 -14.91
CA GLY A 31 2.24 -3.75 -15.71
C GLY A 31 0.83 -4.32 -15.86
N SER A 32 0.39 -5.24 -14.99
CA SER A 32 -0.90 -5.91 -15.11
C SER A 32 -1.98 -5.43 -14.14
N VAL A 33 -1.62 -4.58 -13.19
CA VAL A 33 -2.54 -4.14 -12.12
C VAL A 33 -3.10 -2.76 -12.43
N HIS A 34 -4.42 -2.62 -12.31
CA HIS A 34 -5.14 -1.37 -12.64
C HIS A 34 -5.30 -0.43 -11.45
N GLY A 35 -5.10 -0.92 -10.24
CA GLY A 35 -5.17 -0.12 -9.03
C GLY A 35 -4.78 -0.91 -7.79
N ILE A 36 -4.29 -0.20 -6.77
CA ILE A 36 -3.90 -0.79 -5.50
C ILE A 36 -4.53 0.05 -4.39
N ALA A 37 -5.02 -0.63 -3.34
CA ALA A 37 -5.45 0.02 -2.11
C ALA A 37 -4.83 -0.75 -0.94
N THR A 38 -4.15 -0.03 -0.04
CA THR A 38 -3.44 -0.68 1.05
C THR A 38 -3.30 0.23 2.27
N ASP A 39 -3.21 -0.39 3.45
CA ASP A 39 -2.92 0.28 4.71
C ASP A 39 -1.72 -0.46 5.33
N PRO A 40 -0.49 -0.07 4.96
CA PRO A 40 0.71 -0.80 5.41
C PRO A 40 0.98 -0.58 6.91
N PRO A 41 1.84 -1.42 7.52
CA PRO A 41 2.17 -1.31 8.93
C PRO A 41 2.89 -0.01 9.27
N TYR A 42 2.68 0.48 10.50
CA TYR A 42 3.26 1.75 10.97
C TYR A 42 4.54 1.58 11.81
N GLY A 43 5.06 0.39 11.92
CA GLY A 43 6.32 0.11 12.59
C GLY A 43 6.20 -0.23 14.06
N ARG A 44 5.50 0.57 14.88
CA ARG A 44 5.41 0.33 16.32
C ARG A 44 4.56 -0.87 16.72
N ALA A 45 3.38 -0.97 16.14
CA ALA A 45 2.40 -1.99 16.53
C ALA A 45 2.33 -3.14 15.54
N ALA A 46 3.06 -3.08 14.44
CA ALA A 46 3.01 -4.08 13.39
C ALA A 46 4.35 -4.77 13.24
N SER A 47 4.32 -6.07 12.93
CA SER A 47 5.53 -6.83 12.67
C SER A 47 6.08 -6.49 11.28
N THR A 48 7.33 -6.01 11.23
CA THR A 48 8.07 -5.79 9.99
C THR A 48 9.19 -6.80 9.83
N ARG A 49 9.23 -7.83 10.66
CA ARG A 49 10.27 -8.87 10.69
C ARG A 49 11.69 -8.30 10.85
N GLY A 50 11.81 -7.25 11.70
CA GLY A 50 13.09 -6.60 11.96
C GLY A 50 13.54 -5.63 10.89
N GLU A 51 12.82 -5.50 9.79
CA GLU A 51 13.12 -4.54 8.75
C GLU A 51 12.66 -3.14 9.18
N PRO A 52 13.49 -2.09 9.03
CA PRO A 52 13.04 -0.72 9.27
C PRO A 52 11.83 -0.40 8.39
N VAL A 53 10.83 0.29 8.96
CA VAL A 53 9.57 0.56 8.26
C VAL A 53 9.79 1.39 6.98
N ASP A 54 10.73 2.32 7.00
CA ASP A 54 11.03 3.14 5.81
C ASP A 54 11.55 2.29 4.66
N ARG A 55 12.38 1.30 4.97
CA ARG A 55 12.89 0.38 3.96
C ARG A 55 11.78 -0.50 3.39
N LEU A 56 10.86 -0.91 4.25
CA LEU A 56 9.68 -1.65 3.80
C LEU A 56 8.85 -0.81 2.81
N TYR A 57 8.66 0.47 3.10
CA TYR A 57 7.93 1.38 2.20
C TYR A 57 8.67 1.55 0.88
N GLU A 58 9.99 1.70 0.89
CA GLU A 58 10.76 1.81 -0.34
C GLU A 58 10.55 0.57 -1.23
N ARG A 59 10.69 -0.62 -0.65
CA ARG A 59 10.50 -1.88 -1.38
C ARG A 59 9.06 -2.04 -1.87
N ALA A 60 8.09 -1.69 -1.03
CA ALA A 60 6.69 -1.80 -1.40
C ALA A 60 6.34 -0.87 -2.57
N PHE A 61 6.76 0.38 -2.52
CA PHE A 61 6.50 1.32 -3.62
C PHE A 61 7.21 0.91 -4.91
N ASP A 62 8.43 0.38 -4.82
CA ASP A 62 9.12 -0.15 -6.01
C ASP A 62 8.32 -1.30 -6.63
N ALA A 63 7.78 -2.19 -5.80
CA ALA A 63 6.94 -3.30 -6.28
C ALA A 63 5.62 -2.80 -6.88
N PHE A 64 5.00 -1.78 -6.29
CA PHE A 64 3.77 -1.19 -6.83
C PHE A 64 4.01 -0.60 -8.22
N VAL A 65 5.08 0.16 -8.37
CA VAL A 65 5.44 0.73 -9.68
C VAL A 65 5.64 -0.36 -10.73
N ASP A 66 6.26 -1.47 -10.33
CA ASP A 66 6.52 -2.57 -11.25
C ASP A 66 5.23 -3.24 -11.75
N VAL A 67 4.27 -3.50 -10.86
CA VAL A 67 3.05 -4.23 -11.21
C VAL A 67 1.94 -3.37 -11.80
N LEU A 68 1.96 -2.06 -11.56
CA LEU A 68 0.91 -1.15 -12.02
C LEU A 68 0.99 -0.86 -13.51
N ASN A 69 -0.17 -0.76 -14.13
CA ASN A 69 -0.29 -0.18 -15.47
C ASN A 69 0.08 1.30 -15.43
N GLN A 70 0.53 1.81 -16.56
CA GLN A 70 0.75 3.24 -16.76
C GLN A 70 -0.54 4.02 -16.48
N GLY A 71 -0.45 5.07 -15.67
CA GLY A 71 -1.62 5.87 -15.28
C GLY A 71 -2.46 5.28 -14.16
N ALA A 72 -2.15 4.08 -13.68
CA ALA A 72 -2.87 3.44 -12.59
C ALA A 72 -2.57 4.10 -11.24
N ARG A 73 -3.46 3.93 -10.27
CA ARG A 73 -3.42 4.62 -8.98
C ARG A 73 -3.19 3.68 -7.82
N VAL A 74 -2.49 4.20 -6.80
CA VAL A 74 -2.35 3.55 -5.49
C VAL A 74 -3.02 4.44 -4.45
N ALA A 75 -3.99 3.89 -3.73
CA ALA A 75 -4.55 4.52 -2.54
C ALA A 75 -3.88 3.88 -1.33
N VAL A 76 -3.18 4.67 -0.55
CA VAL A 76 -2.38 4.15 0.56
C VAL A 76 -2.50 5.08 1.77
N VAL A 77 -2.54 4.50 2.97
CA VAL A 77 -2.55 5.24 4.23
C VAL A 77 -1.13 5.22 4.79
N LEU A 78 -0.57 6.39 5.02
CA LEU A 78 0.81 6.55 5.50
C LEU A 78 0.85 7.34 6.80
N PRO A 79 1.79 7.02 7.70
CA PRO A 79 1.83 7.64 9.03
C PRO A 79 2.61 8.95 9.10
N THR A 80 3.51 9.22 8.16
CA THR A 80 4.47 10.33 8.27
C THR A 80 4.72 11.02 6.93
N GLU A 81 5.19 12.25 7.01
CA GLU A 81 5.66 13.01 5.84
C GLU A 81 6.81 12.29 5.13
N LYS A 82 7.69 11.64 5.90
CA LYS A 82 8.80 10.89 5.33
C LYS A 82 8.31 9.74 4.47
N ALA A 83 7.30 9.01 4.94
CA ALA A 83 6.70 7.91 4.17
C ALA A 83 6.07 8.42 2.86
N ILE A 84 5.39 9.57 2.92
CA ILE A 84 4.84 10.22 1.73
C ILE A 84 5.95 10.58 0.75
N GLY A 85 7.06 11.12 1.25
CA GLY A 85 8.23 11.45 0.43
C GLY A 85 8.83 10.23 -0.29
N ILE A 86 8.81 9.07 0.35
CA ILE A 86 9.26 7.81 -0.28
C ILE A 86 8.39 7.48 -1.49
N GLY A 87 7.07 7.62 -1.36
CA GLY A 87 6.15 7.41 -2.47
C GLY A 87 6.35 8.44 -3.58
N MET A 88 6.52 9.72 -3.22
CA MET A 88 6.71 10.81 -4.17
C MET A 88 8.01 10.69 -4.98
N ALA A 89 9.01 10.00 -4.45
CA ALA A 89 10.25 9.76 -5.18
C ALA A 89 10.05 8.78 -6.35
N ARG A 90 8.94 8.04 -6.36
CA ARG A 90 8.67 6.99 -7.34
C ARG A 90 7.41 7.21 -8.17
N MET A 91 6.46 7.96 -7.64
CA MET A 91 5.14 8.16 -8.24
C MET A 91 4.69 9.60 -8.04
N GLU A 92 3.70 10.02 -8.81
CA GLU A 92 3.11 11.34 -8.69
C GLU A 92 2.02 11.34 -7.61
N LEU A 93 2.09 12.25 -6.64
CA LEU A 93 1.07 12.41 -5.62
C LEU A 93 -0.11 13.18 -6.20
N ALA A 94 -1.25 12.53 -6.33
CA ALA A 94 -2.46 13.13 -6.91
C ALA A 94 -3.39 13.72 -5.84
N GLU A 95 -3.53 13.05 -4.70
CA GLU A 95 -4.40 13.51 -3.61
C GLU A 95 -3.78 13.19 -2.27
N ARG A 96 -4.09 14.02 -1.28
CA ARG A 96 -3.62 13.83 0.07
C ARG A 96 -4.64 14.39 1.07
N HIS A 97 -5.04 13.57 2.04
CA HIS A 97 -5.95 13.97 3.11
C HIS A 97 -5.37 13.48 4.45
N ALA A 98 -5.28 14.37 5.43
CA ALA A 98 -4.77 14.03 6.74
C ALA A 98 -5.91 13.91 7.75
N LEU A 99 -5.87 12.86 8.58
CA LEU A 99 -6.77 12.66 9.68
C LEU A 99 -5.96 12.44 10.94
N ARG A 100 -6.13 13.31 11.95
CA ARG A 100 -5.49 13.14 13.23
C ARG A 100 -6.30 12.13 14.06
N VAL A 101 -5.67 11.01 14.42
CA VAL A 101 -6.29 9.96 15.22
C VAL A 101 -6.17 10.28 16.70
N HIS A 102 -4.99 10.75 17.13
CA HIS A 102 -4.72 11.26 18.47
C HIS A 102 -3.49 12.19 18.42
N ARG A 103 -3.04 12.68 19.59
CA ARG A 103 -1.97 13.69 19.68
C ARG A 103 -0.69 13.35 18.92
N SER A 104 -0.30 12.07 18.92
CA SER A 104 0.96 11.61 18.34
C SER A 104 0.80 10.84 17.04
N LEU A 105 -0.43 10.68 16.54
CA LEU A 105 -0.67 9.90 15.34
C LEU A 105 -1.62 10.61 14.38
N ALA A 106 -1.14 10.92 13.20
CA ALA A 106 -1.95 11.33 12.08
C ALA A 106 -1.89 10.26 11.00
N ARG A 107 -3.00 10.04 10.32
CA ARG A 107 -3.08 9.14 9.17
C ARG A 107 -3.24 9.98 7.91
N HIS A 108 -2.37 9.73 6.94
CA HIS A 108 -2.41 10.45 5.68
C HIS A 108 -2.92 9.52 4.58
N PHE A 109 -4.11 9.83 4.08
CA PHE A 109 -4.73 9.11 2.97
C PHE A 109 -4.20 9.71 1.68
N CYS A 110 -3.41 8.95 0.95
CA CYS A 110 -2.71 9.43 -0.24
C CYS A 110 -3.12 8.64 -1.47
N VAL A 111 -3.22 9.33 -2.60
CA VAL A 111 -3.39 8.67 -3.90
C VAL A 111 -2.21 9.05 -4.76
N PHE A 112 -1.45 8.04 -5.18
CA PHE A 112 -0.33 8.20 -6.10
C PHE A 112 -0.71 7.67 -7.47
N VAL A 113 -0.12 8.23 -8.51
CA VAL A 113 -0.36 7.81 -9.90
C VAL A 113 0.98 7.39 -10.52
N LYS A 114 0.98 6.27 -11.20
CA LYS A 114 2.14 5.85 -12.00
C LYS A 114 2.14 6.65 -13.30
N ALA A 115 3.10 7.56 -13.37
CA ALA A 115 3.26 8.43 -14.54
C ALA A 115 3.87 7.71 -15.74
#